data_7d93c4cfc08b8283898eb6bacf9ad9f2
#
_entry.id   7d93c4cfc08b8283898eb6bacf9ad9f2
#
_cell.length_a   1.000
_cell.length_b   1.000
_cell.length_c   1.000
_cell.angle_alpha   90.00
_cell.angle_beta   90.00
_cell.angle_gamma   90.00
#
_symmetry.space_group_name_H-M   'P 1'
#
loop_
_entity.id
_entity.type
_entity.pdbx_description
1 polymer ?
#
loop_
_entity_poly.entity_id
_entity_poly.type
_entity_poly.pdbx_seq_one_letter_code
_entity_poly.pdbx_strand_id
1 'polypeptide(L)'
;KTAPEVVEAMLPYFTEYYGNPSSVYSFAAQNKEVITQQREIIANALGAKTEEIYFTAGGSESDNWALKATAEAYGNKGKHIITTKIEHHAILHSAEYLEKRGYEVTYLDVDEYGVVKLDDLKAAIRPDTILISVMFANNEIGTIQPIKEIGEIAHEHGILFHTDAVQAFGQVPINVDECHIDMLSASGHKLNGPKGIGFLYIRKGVKIRSFVHGGAQERKRRAGTENVPGIVGIGTATERAIRTMQERTKKETEVRDYLIKRVLYEIPYTRLNGQDRKSVV
;
A
#
# COMPACT_ATOMS: atom_id res chain seq x y z
N LYS A 1 -12.10 -13.11 5.70
CA LYS A 1 -13.24 -12.49 6.43
C LYS A 1 -12.71 -11.45 7.42
N THR A 2 -13.54 -10.45 7.77
CA THR A 2 -13.24 -9.51 8.86
C THR A 2 -13.12 -10.28 10.18
N ALA A 3 -12.11 -9.97 10.99
CA ALA A 3 -11.91 -10.63 12.28
C ALA A 3 -13.02 -10.22 13.28
N PRO A 4 -13.48 -11.12 14.19
CA PRO A 4 -14.54 -10.79 15.13
C PRO A 4 -14.24 -9.55 15.98
N GLU A 5 -13.04 -9.44 16.53
CA GLU A 5 -12.60 -8.28 17.33
C GLU A 5 -12.64 -6.96 16.55
N VAL A 6 -12.41 -7.01 15.23
CA VAL A 6 -12.51 -5.84 14.34
C VAL A 6 -13.98 -5.45 14.16
N VAL A 7 -14.88 -6.42 13.96
CA VAL A 7 -16.31 -6.16 13.84
C VAL A 7 -16.84 -5.55 15.14
N GLU A 8 -16.49 -6.11 16.29
CA GLU A 8 -16.89 -5.59 17.60
C GLU A 8 -16.44 -4.15 17.82
N ALA A 9 -15.20 -3.82 17.45
CA ALA A 9 -14.68 -2.46 17.53
C ALA A 9 -15.42 -1.46 16.63
N MET A 10 -15.93 -1.91 15.47
CA MET A 10 -16.65 -1.07 14.52
C MET A 10 -18.09 -0.77 14.94
N LEU A 11 -18.77 -1.70 15.61
CA LEU A 11 -20.22 -1.65 15.86
C LEU A 11 -20.70 -0.36 16.54
N PRO A 12 -20.04 0.20 17.57
CA PRO A 12 -20.52 1.42 18.22
C PRO A 12 -20.57 2.63 17.29
N TYR A 13 -19.75 2.67 16.24
CA TYR A 13 -19.66 3.79 15.31
C TYR A 13 -20.77 3.79 14.23
N PHE A 14 -21.65 2.80 14.23
CA PHE A 14 -22.85 2.78 13.39
C PHE A 14 -24.06 3.35 14.11
N THR A 15 -24.14 3.24 15.44
CA THR A 15 -25.38 3.53 16.19
C THR A 15 -25.19 4.47 17.38
N GLU A 16 -24.05 4.44 18.04
CA GLU A 16 -23.78 5.24 19.25
C GLU A 16 -22.95 6.48 18.92
N TYR A 17 -21.83 6.31 18.22
CA TYR A 17 -20.88 7.38 17.88
C TYR A 17 -20.98 7.76 16.39
N TYR A 18 -22.15 8.21 15.98
CA TYR A 18 -22.45 8.53 14.57
C TYR A 18 -22.17 9.99 14.19
N GLY A 19 -21.61 10.80 15.07
CA GLY A 19 -21.32 12.21 14.81
C GLY A 19 -20.34 12.42 13.64
N ASN A 20 -20.62 13.40 12.77
CA ASN A 20 -19.72 13.73 11.68
C ASN A 20 -18.43 14.38 12.25
N PRO A 21 -17.25 13.80 12.04
CA PRO A 21 -15.96 14.30 12.60
C PRO A 21 -15.63 15.75 12.20
N SER A 22 -16.16 16.22 11.08
CA SER A 22 -15.96 17.58 10.58
C SER A 22 -16.88 18.61 11.26
N SER A 23 -17.83 18.19 12.11
CA SER A 23 -18.74 19.08 12.82
C SER A 23 -18.12 19.69 14.07
N VAL A 24 -18.63 20.85 14.48
CA VAL A 24 -18.15 21.58 15.67
C VAL A 24 -18.79 21.13 16.98
N TYR A 25 -19.75 20.21 16.91
CA TYR A 25 -20.48 19.73 18.08
C TYR A 25 -19.64 18.79 18.94
N SER A 26 -19.82 18.84 20.26
CA SER A 26 -19.04 18.05 21.21
C SER A 26 -19.14 16.55 20.98
N PHE A 27 -20.31 16.01 20.61
CA PHE A 27 -20.48 14.59 20.33
C PHE A 27 -19.73 14.11 19.05
N ALA A 28 -19.34 15.04 18.17
CA ALA A 28 -18.50 14.72 17.01
C ALA A 28 -16.99 14.70 17.35
N ALA A 29 -16.59 15.32 18.46
CA ALA A 29 -15.18 15.40 18.88
C ALA A 29 -14.56 14.01 19.12
N GLN A 30 -15.33 13.09 19.70
CA GLN A 30 -14.88 11.72 19.94
C GLN A 30 -14.54 10.98 18.63
N ASN A 31 -15.31 11.19 17.56
CA ASN A 31 -15.02 10.59 16.26
C ASN A 31 -13.74 11.16 15.63
N LYS A 32 -13.47 12.44 15.83
CA LYS A 32 -12.22 13.07 15.39
C LYS A 32 -11.01 12.51 16.15
N GLU A 33 -11.16 12.31 17.45
CA GLU A 33 -10.11 11.73 18.28
C GLU A 33 -9.81 10.29 17.88
N VAL A 34 -10.82 9.44 17.72
CA VAL A 34 -10.61 8.05 17.32
C VAL A 34 -9.98 7.93 15.93
N ILE A 35 -10.34 8.77 14.96
CA ILE A 35 -9.67 8.82 13.65
C ILE A 35 -8.17 9.10 13.84
N THR A 36 -7.82 10.03 14.73
CA THR A 36 -6.41 10.36 15.01
C THR A 36 -5.67 9.18 15.63
N GLN A 37 -6.28 8.48 16.59
CA GLN A 37 -5.72 7.30 17.23
C GLN A 37 -5.49 6.16 16.21
N GLN A 38 -6.47 5.89 15.33
CA GLN A 38 -6.31 4.85 14.31
C GLN A 38 -5.21 5.20 13.31
N ARG A 39 -5.09 6.47 12.97
CA ARG A 39 -4.03 6.98 12.10
C ARG A 39 -2.64 6.81 12.75
N GLU A 40 -2.53 7.04 14.04
CA GLU A 40 -1.31 6.84 14.82
C GLU A 40 -0.89 5.36 14.87
N ILE A 41 -1.84 4.44 15.07
CA ILE A 41 -1.59 2.99 15.03
C ILE A 41 -0.96 2.59 13.68
N ILE A 42 -1.53 3.07 12.57
CA ILE A 42 -1.02 2.78 11.23
C ILE A 42 0.37 3.41 11.01
N ALA A 43 0.54 4.65 11.42
CA ALA A 43 1.82 5.36 11.30
C ALA A 43 2.93 4.62 12.06
N ASN A 44 2.67 4.23 13.31
CA ASN A 44 3.61 3.47 14.14
C ASN A 44 3.99 2.12 13.49
N ALA A 45 3.04 1.44 12.87
CA ALA A 45 3.29 0.18 12.15
C ALA A 45 4.23 0.31 10.95
N LEU A 46 4.40 1.52 10.41
CA LEU A 46 5.25 1.85 9.27
C LEU A 46 6.55 2.58 9.64
N GLY A 47 6.73 2.99 10.89
CA GLY A 47 7.77 3.95 11.28
C GLY A 47 7.53 5.36 10.71
N ALA A 48 6.29 5.70 10.40
CA ALA A 48 5.87 6.96 9.80
C ALA A 48 5.31 7.94 10.85
N LYS A 49 5.02 9.17 10.42
CA LYS A 49 4.33 10.17 11.23
C LYS A 49 2.83 10.13 10.96
N THR A 50 2.04 10.47 11.98
CA THR A 50 0.56 10.48 11.90
C THR A 50 0.04 11.37 10.76
N GLU A 51 0.69 12.48 10.47
CA GLU A 51 0.33 13.39 9.39
C GLU A 51 0.63 12.84 7.97
N GLU A 52 1.35 11.74 7.85
CA GLU A 52 1.72 11.12 6.57
C GLU A 52 0.72 10.04 6.11
N ILE A 53 -0.24 9.67 6.96
CA ILE A 53 -1.28 8.70 6.62
C ILE A 53 -2.53 9.41 6.13
N TYR A 54 -3.12 8.94 5.04
CA TYR A 54 -4.36 9.44 4.43
C TYR A 54 -5.31 8.29 4.15
N PHE A 55 -6.52 8.33 4.72
CA PHE A 55 -7.51 7.28 4.50
C PHE A 55 -8.13 7.36 3.10
N THR A 56 -8.33 6.20 2.50
CA THR A 56 -8.91 6.01 1.17
C THR A 56 -9.98 4.92 1.21
N ALA A 57 -10.70 4.69 0.12
CA ALA A 57 -11.65 3.59 0.03
C ALA A 57 -10.99 2.21 -0.21
N GLY A 58 -9.67 2.14 -0.33
CA GLY A 58 -8.92 0.88 -0.51
C GLY A 58 -7.64 1.06 -1.32
N GLY A 59 -6.92 -0.03 -1.55
CA GLY A 59 -5.65 -0.03 -2.29
C GLY A 59 -5.77 0.58 -3.68
N SER A 60 -6.81 0.23 -4.44
CA SER A 60 -6.99 0.76 -5.80
C SER A 60 -7.14 2.29 -5.84
N GLU A 61 -7.82 2.90 -4.87
CA GLU A 61 -7.88 4.37 -4.77
C GLU A 61 -6.50 4.93 -4.41
N SER A 62 -5.78 4.30 -3.48
CA SER A 62 -4.44 4.72 -3.07
C SER A 62 -3.45 4.67 -4.23
N ASP A 63 -3.44 3.59 -5.01
CA ASP A 63 -2.58 3.42 -6.18
C ASP A 63 -2.88 4.46 -7.26
N ASN A 64 -4.17 4.65 -7.58
CA ASN A 64 -4.59 5.66 -8.54
C ASN A 64 -4.18 7.07 -8.09
N TRP A 65 -4.34 7.35 -6.79
CA TRP A 65 -3.93 8.64 -6.24
C TRP A 65 -2.42 8.84 -6.33
N ALA A 66 -1.63 7.87 -5.89
CA ALA A 66 -0.17 7.92 -5.95
C ALA A 66 0.33 8.18 -7.39
N LEU A 67 -0.14 7.42 -8.38
CA LEU A 67 0.35 7.56 -9.75
C LEU A 67 -0.16 8.85 -10.42
N LYS A 68 -1.48 9.05 -10.44
CA LYS A 68 -2.10 10.16 -11.19
C LYS A 68 -1.78 11.52 -10.59
N ALA A 69 -1.81 11.65 -9.27
CA ALA A 69 -1.54 12.91 -8.61
C ALA A 69 -0.04 13.27 -8.62
N THR A 70 0.85 12.28 -8.66
CA THR A 70 2.28 12.49 -8.92
C THR A 70 2.50 12.97 -10.34
N ALA A 71 1.92 12.31 -11.33
CA ALA A 71 2.01 12.71 -12.74
C ALA A 71 1.56 14.16 -12.92
N GLU A 72 0.41 14.55 -12.34
CA GLU A 72 -0.10 15.91 -12.41
C GLU A 72 0.82 16.93 -11.71
N ALA A 73 1.38 16.58 -10.54
CA ALA A 73 2.20 17.49 -9.76
C ALA A 73 3.61 17.68 -10.32
N TYR A 74 4.17 16.66 -10.94
CA TYR A 74 5.55 16.62 -11.41
C TYR A 74 5.69 16.60 -12.93
N GLY A 75 4.59 16.71 -13.68
CA GLY A 75 4.58 16.66 -15.14
C GLY A 75 5.38 17.77 -15.85
N ASN A 76 5.72 18.85 -15.13
CA ASN A 76 6.65 19.88 -15.59
C ASN A 76 8.14 19.53 -15.39
N LYS A 77 8.44 18.53 -14.56
CA LYS A 77 9.82 18.02 -14.35
C LYS A 77 10.15 16.88 -15.30
N GLY A 78 9.14 16.09 -15.68
CA GLY A 78 9.31 14.97 -16.56
C GLY A 78 7.99 14.22 -16.78
N LYS A 79 8.00 13.29 -17.73
CA LYS A 79 6.82 12.50 -18.09
C LYS A 79 7.10 11.01 -18.17
N HIS A 80 8.17 10.55 -17.54
CA HIS A 80 8.52 9.15 -17.53
C HIS A 80 8.24 8.51 -16.16
N ILE A 81 7.63 7.32 -16.20
CA ILE A 81 7.28 6.50 -15.04
C ILE A 81 7.84 5.10 -15.27
N ILE A 82 8.41 4.50 -14.23
CA ILE A 82 8.87 3.12 -14.25
C ILE A 82 7.96 2.29 -13.34
N THR A 83 7.49 1.15 -13.85
CA THR A 83 6.74 0.16 -13.09
C THR A 83 7.10 -1.26 -13.54
N THR A 84 6.42 -2.30 -13.05
CA THR A 84 6.68 -3.68 -13.45
C THR A 84 5.51 -4.29 -14.24
N LYS A 85 5.78 -5.35 -15.00
CA LYS A 85 4.72 -6.09 -15.72
C LYS A 85 3.84 -6.94 -14.80
N ILE A 86 4.25 -7.16 -13.56
CA ILE A 86 3.57 -8.03 -12.60
C ILE A 86 2.73 -7.27 -11.57
N GLU A 87 2.55 -5.96 -11.75
CA GLU A 87 1.74 -5.12 -10.86
C GLU A 87 0.27 -5.53 -10.84
N HIS A 88 -0.40 -5.15 -9.76
CA HIS A 88 -1.86 -5.21 -9.70
C HIS A 88 -2.49 -4.30 -10.79
N HIS A 89 -3.67 -4.69 -11.29
CA HIS A 89 -4.39 -3.93 -12.32
C HIS A 89 -4.65 -2.46 -11.96
N ALA A 90 -4.72 -2.11 -10.68
CA ALA A 90 -4.86 -0.72 -10.25
C ALA A 90 -3.65 0.15 -10.66
N ILE A 91 -2.44 -0.42 -10.69
CA ILE A 91 -1.23 0.22 -11.19
C ILE A 91 -1.20 0.17 -12.71
N LEU A 92 -1.33 -1.02 -13.31
CA LEU A 92 -1.23 -1.19 -14.77
C LEU A 92 -2.21 -0.31 -15.54
N HIS A 93 -3.51 -0.32 -15.16
CA HIS A 93 -4.51 0.51 -15.84
C HIS A 93 -4.36 2.00 -15.52
N SER A 94 -3.78 2.37 -14.38
CA SER A 94 -3.44 3.77 -14.09
C SER A 94 -2.26 4.23 -14.95
N ALA A 95 -1.28 3.37 -15.20
CA ALA A 95 -0.18 3.62 -16.10
C ALA A 95 -0.68 3.79 -17.55
N GLU A 96 -1.49 2.88 -18.07
CA GLU A 96 -2.14 2.98 -19.39
C GLU A 96 -2.97 4.27 -19.55
N TYR A 97 -3.67 4.68 -18.47
CA TYR A 97 -4.41 5.94 -18.47
C TYR A 97 -3.48 7.14 -18.63
N LEU A 98 -2.28 7.10 -18.02
CA LEU A 98 -1.28 8.17 -18.11
C LEU A 98 -0.60 8.17 -19.49
N GLU A 99 -0.31 7.00 -20.08
CA GLU A 99 0.21 6.90 -21.46
C GLU A 99 -0.69 7.60 -22.46
N LYS A 100 -2.02 7.40 -22.38
CA LYS A 100 -3.02 8.09 -23.20
C LYS A 100 -3.03 9.62 -23.01
N ARG A 101 -2.29 10.14 -22.01
CA ARG A 101 -2.14 11.57 -21.69
C ARG A 101 -0.73 12.09 -21.91
N GLY A 102 0.07 11.34 -22.66
CA GLY A 102 1.40 11.75 -23.09
C GLY A 102 2.50 11.54 -22.05
N TYR A 103 2.28 10.62 -21.10
CA TYR A 103 3.35 10.06 -20.27
C TYR A 103 3.95 8.83 -20.96
N GLU A 104 5.20 8.58 -20.71
CA GLU A 104 5.87 7.36 -21.13
C GLU A 104 6.03 6.43 -19.91
N VAL A 105 5.72 5.15 -20.08
CA VAL A 105 5.84 4.16 -19.00
C VAL A 105 6.77 3.03 -19.43
N THR A 106 7.80 2.80 -18.63
CA THR A 106 8.64 1.60 -18.77
C THR A 106 8.12 0.52 -17.84
N TYR A 107 7.71 -0.61 -18.43
CA TYR A 107 7.28 -1.80 -17.71
C TYR A 107 8.45 -2.79 -17.63
N LEU A 108 9.10 -2.85 -16.48
CA LEU A 108 10.22 -3.77 -16.24
C LEU A 108 9.76 -5.22 -16.28
N ASP A 109 10.58 -6.05 -16.89
CA ASP A 109 10.49 -7.50 -16.74
C ASP A 109 11.01 -7.94 -15.38
N VAL A 110 10.64 -9.13 -14.98
CA VAL A 110 11.13 -9.81 -13.78
C VAL A 110 11.88 -11.08 -14.17
N ASP A 111 12.67 -11.61 -13.26
CA ASP A 111 13.32 -12.89 -13.45
C ASP A 111 12.31 -14.08 -13.38
N GLU A 112 12.81 -15.28 -13.48
CA GLU A 112 12.00 -16.53 -13.42
C GLU A 112 11.33 -16.76 -12.06
N TYR A 113 11.74 -16.03 -11.02
CA TYR A 113 11.17 -16.03 -9.67
C TYR A 113 10.23 -14.86 -9.41
N GLY A 114 10.03 -14.00 -10.40
CA GLY A 114 9.20 -12.82 -10.29
C GLY A 114 9.87 -11.64 -9.57
N VAL A 115 11.21 -11.58 -9.53
CA VAL A 115 11.98 -10.51 -8.90
C VAL A 115 12.45 -9.50 -9.94
N VAL A 116 12.29 -8.21 -9.63
CA VAL A 116 12.84 -7.12 -10.46
C VAL A 116 14.37 -7.17 -10.45
N LYS A 117 14.97 -7.10 -11.64
CA LYS A 117 16.42 -6.95 -11.78
C LYS A 117 16.82 -5.50 -11.57
N LEU A 118 17.66 -5.25 -10.57
CA LEU A 118 18.08 -3.89 -10.20
C LEU A 118 18.88 -3.21 -11.32
N ASP A 119 19.63 -3.97 -12.11
CA ASP A 119 20.39 -3.43 -13.25
C ASP A 119 19.44 -2.96 -14.37
N ASP A 120 18.33 -3.69 -14.62
CA ASP A 120 17.32 -3.26 -15.59
C ASP A 120 16.59 -2.00 -15.09
N LEU A 121 16.31 -1.90 -13.78
CA LEU A 121 15.77 -0.69 -13.18
C LEU A 121 16.71 0.51 -13.39
N LYS A 122 17.99 0.36 -13.08
CA LYS A 122 18.98 1.42 -13.25
C LYS A 122 19.10 1.85 -14.71
N ALA A 123 19.10 0.90 -15.65
CA ALA A 123 19.16 1.17 -17.08
C ALA A 123 17.92 1.89 -17.62
N ALA A 124 16.75 1.71 -16.98
CA ALA A 124 15.51 2.35 -17.36
C ALA A 124 15.38 3.80 -16.87
N ILE A 125 16.21 4.24 -15.93
CA ILE A 125 16.15 5.61 -15.38
C ILE A 125 16.58 6.62 -16.45
N ARG A 126 15.77 7.64 -16.62
CA ARG A 126 15.98 8.75 -17.56
C ARG A 126 15.99 10.09 -16.80
N PRO A 127 16.54 11.17 -17.38
CA PRO A 127 16.51 12.50 -16.76
C PRO A 127 15.10 13.04 -16.49
N ASP A 128 14.09 12.55 -17.23
CA ASP A 128 12.69 12.92 -17.09
C ASP A 128 11.84 11.87 -16.30
N THR A 129 12.49 10.92 -15.62
CA THR A 129 11.80 9.97 -14.73
C THR A 129 11.33 10.67 -13.45
N ILE A 130 10.03 10.62 -13.17
CA ILE A 130 9.42 11.30 -12.03
C ILE A 130 8.94 10.33 -10.94
N LEU A 131 8.70 9.08 -11.27
CA LEU A 131 8.15 8.07 -10.36
C LEU A 131 8.67 6.68 -10.72
N ILE A 132 9.06 5.95 -9.70
CA ILE A 132 9.23 4.49 -9.73
C ILE A 132 8.12 3.91 -8.86
N SER A 133 7.31 2.97 -9.42
CA SER A 133 6.23 2.30 -8.71
C SER A 133 6.40 0.79 -8.85
N VAL A 134 6.77 0.12 -7.76
CA VAL A 134 6.98 -1.34 -7.73
C VAL A 134 6.24 -1.92 -6.54
N MET A 135 5.40 -2.93 -6.77
CA MET A 135 4.67 -3.61 -5.70
C MET A 135 5.64 -4.22 -4.69
N PHE A 136 5.26 -4.21 -3.41
CA PHE A 136 6.09 -4.77 -2.34
C PHE A 136 6.16 -6.30 -2.42
N ALA A 137 4.99 -6.91 -2.62
CA ALA A 137 4.86 -8.36 -2.77
C ALA A 137 3.77 -8.69 -3.79
N ASN A 138 4.02 -9.69 -4.62
CA ASN A 138 3.07 -10.06 -5.67
C ASN A 138 1.92 -10.91 -5.10
N ASN A 139 0.70 -10.60 -5.52
CA ASN A 139 -0.53 -11.24 -5.04
C ASN A 139 -0.77 -12.65 -5.61
N GLU A 140 -0.09 -13.04 -6.67
CA GLU A 140 -0.26 -14.34 -7.33
C GLU A 140 0.80 -15.36 -6.90
N ILE A 141 2.06 -14.96 -6.93
CA ILE A 141 3.21 -15.83 -6.66
C ILE A 141 3.88 -15.58 -5.30
N GLY A 142 3.42 -14.56 -4.56
CA GLY A 142 3.91 -14.22 -3.22
C GLY A 142 5.32 -13.63 -3.16
N THR A 143 6.02 -13.47 -4.27
CA THR A 143 7.40 -12.97 -4.32
C THR A 143 7.50 -11.56 -3.74
N ILE A 144 8.43 -11.36 -2.80
CA ILE A 144 8.76 -10.06 -2.20
C ILE A 144 9.84 -9.39 -3.05
N GLN A 145 9.64 -8.13 -3.43
CA GLN A 145 10.60 -7.35 -4.21
C GLN A 145 11.72 -6.78 -3.33
N PRO A 146 12.89 -6.47 -3.89
CA PRO A 146 14.01 -5.84 -3.18
C PRO A 146 13.72 -4.35 -2.94
N ILE A 147 12.73 -4.06 -2.10
CA ILE A 147 12.14 -2.72 -1.90
C ILE A 147 13.15 -1.72 -1.37
N LYS A 148 14.02 -2.16 -0.46
CA LYS A 148 15.06 -1.28 0.10
C LYS A 148 16.02 -0.82 -0.98
N GLU A 149 16.53 -1.73 -1.77
CA GLU A 149 17.48 -1.46 -2.85
C GLU A 149 16.82 -0.60 -3.96
N ILE A 150 15.55 -0.85 -4.28
CA ILE A 150 14.79 -0.02 -5.23
C ILE A 150 14.63 1.40 -4.68
N GLY A 151 14.29 1.54 -3.40
CA GLY A 151 14.15 2.84 -2.75
C GLY A 151 15.47 3.60 -2.66
N GLU A 152 16.59 2.92 -2.39
CA GLU A 152 17.93 3.50 -2.42
C GLU A 152 18.26 4.05 -3.82
N ILE A 153 18.02 3.27 -4.87
CA ILE A 153 18.23 3.69 -6.27
C ILE A 153 17.35 4.92 -6.60
N ALA A 154 16.07 4.88 -6.26
CA ALA A 154 15.16 6.01 -6.50
C ALA A 154 15.64 7.28 -5.78
N HIS A 155 16.02 7.17 -4.51
CA HIS A 155 16.50 8.26 -3.68
C HIS A 155 17.79 8.88 -4.22
N GLU A 156 18.76 8.07 -4.61
CA GLU A 156 20.03 8.52 -5.22
C GLU A 156 19.83 9.34 -6.49
N HIS A 157 18.76 9.04 -7.25
CA HIS A 157 18.40 9.77 -8.49
C HIS A 157 17.39 10.91 -8.27
N GLY A 158 16.93 11.14 -7.03
CA GLY A 158 15.93 12.16 -6.72
C GLY A 158 14.56 11.89 -7.33
N ILE A 159 14.23 10.62 -7.57
CA ILE A 159 12.98 10.13 -8.13
C ILE A 159 12.06 9.68 -6.98
N LEU A 160 10.76 9.98 -7.07
CA LEU A 160 9.80 9.48 -6.07
C LEU A 160 9.63 7.98 -6.18
N PHE A 161 9.55 7.31 -5.02
CA PHE A 161 9.30 5.88 -4.93
C PHE A 161 7.94 5.59 -4.29
N HIS A 162 7.08 4.91 -5.03
CA HIS A 162 5.81 4.35 -4.59
C HIS A 162 5.87 2.82 -4.54
N THR A 163 5.24 2.24 -3.54
CA THR A 163 5.04 0.79 -3.48
C THR A 163 3.57 0.44 -3.18
N ASP A 164 2.98 -0.44 -3.98
CA ASP A 164 1.75 -1.15 -3.60
C ASP A 164 2.11 -2.22 -2.56
N ALA A 165 1.82 -1.92 -1.29
CA ALA A 165 2.06 -2.82 -0.17
C ALA A 165 0.78 -3.52 0.31
N VAL A 166 -0.26 -3.58 -0.51
CA VAL A 166 -1.55 -4.20 -0.17
C VAL A 166 -1.38 -5.65 0.29
N GLN A 167 -0.42 -6.39 -0.28
CA GLN A 167 -0.13 -7.77 0.13
C GLN A 167 0.92 -7.87 1.26
N ALA A 168 1.71 -6.82 1.49
CA ALA A 168 2.83 -6.86 2.43
C ALA A 168 2.50 -6.23 3.80
N PHE A 169 1.70 -5.16 3.83
CA PHE A 169 1.38 -4.46 5.07
C PHE A 169 0.66 -5.37 6.07
N GLY A 170 1.21 -5.47 7.26
CA GLY A 170 0.73 -6.37 8.32
C GLY A 170 1.08 -7.85 8.11
N GLN A 171 1.83 -8.21 7.05
CA GLN A 171 2.34 -9.56 6.80
C GLN A 171 3.85 -9.64 7.02
N VAL A 172 4.57 -8.59 6.63
CA VAL A 172 6.00 -8.44 6.85
C VAL A 172 6.29 -7.10 7.50
N PRO A 173 7.42 -6.97 8.24
CA PRO A 173 7.84 -5.68 8.79
C PRO A 173 8.12 -4.69 7.65
N ILE A 174 7.62 -3.47 7.79
CA ILE A 174 7.88 -2.37 6.85
C ILE A 174 8.32 -1.16 7.65
N ASN A 175 9.45 -0.55 7.27
CA ASN A 175 9.88 0.76 7.75
C ASN A 175 10.09 1.67 6.53
N VAL A 176 9.25 2.69 6.42
CA VAL A 176 9.25 3.57 5.25
C VAL A 176 10.52 4.42 5.12
N ASP A 177 11.18 4.74 6.24
CA ASP A 177 12.43 5.49 6.21
C ASP A 177 13.61 4.63 5.79
N GLU A 178 13.73 3.41 6.33
CA GLU A 178 14.79 2.46 5.97
C GLU A 178 14.71 2.00 4.51
N CYS A 179 13.51 1.99 3.94
CA CYS A 179 13.26 1.60 2.55
C CYS A 179 13.16 2.79 1.60
N HIS A 180 13.39 4.03 2.05
CA HIS A 180 13.27 5.25 1.24
C HIS A 180 11.93 5.37 0.48
N ILE A 181 10.84 4.86 1.07
CA ILE A 181 9.51 4.89 0.44
C ILE A 181 8.91 6.28 0.59
N ASP A 182 8.50 6.91 -0.50
CA ASP A 182 7.82 8.19 -0.51
C ASP A 182 6.29 8.07 -0.43
N MET A 183 5.75 7.00 -1.01
CA MET A 183 4.32 6.69 -0.96
C MET A 183 4.11 5.18 -0.84
N LEU A 184 3.09 4.79 -0.07
CA LEU A 184 2.75 3.37 0.11
C LEU A 184 1.23 3.20 0.17
N SER A 185 0.73 2.28 -0.65
CA SER A 185 -0.69 1.90 -0.69
C SER A 185 -0.98 0.67 0.15
N ALA A 186 -2.10 0.69 0.91
CA ALA A 186 -2.57 -0.46 1.66
C ALA A 186 -4.10 -0.57 1.68
N SER A 187 -4.61 -1.75 2.05
CA SER A 187 -6.05 -2.05 2.05
C SER A 187 -6.45 -2.89 3.25
N GLY A 188 -7.50 -2.46 3.96
CA GLY A 188 -7.95 -3.10 5.21
C GLY A 188 -8.38 -4.56 5.04
N HIS A 189 -9.01 -4.93 3.92
CA HIS A 189 -9.52 -6.29 3.73
C HIS A 189 -8.40 -7.36 3.63
N LYS A 190 -7.17 -6.97 3.39
CA LYS A 190 -6.00 -7.88 3.36
C LYS A 190 -5.44 -8.18 4.76
N LEU A 191 -5.86 -7.40 5.77
CA LEU A 191 -5.47 -7.56 7.18
C LEU A 191 -6.57 -8.23 8.02
N ASN A 192 -7.56 -8.87 7.41
CA ASN A 192 -8.81 -9.24 8.09
C ASN A 192 -9.59 -8.03 8.66
N GLY A 193 -9.39 -6.85 8.09
CA GLY A 193 -10.18 -5.66 8.27
C GLY A 193 -11.38 -5.59 7.33
N PRO A 194 -12.17 -4.51 7.38
CA PRO A 194 -13.32 -4.33 6.50
C PRO A 194 -12.90 -4.01 5.07
N LYS A 195 -13.78 -4.30 4.11
CA LYS A 195 -13.71 -3.80 2.73
C LYS A 195 -14.08 -2.32 2.70
N GLY A 196 -13.72 -1.62 1.62
CA GLY A 196 -14.11 -0.21 1.42
C GLY A 196 -13.32 0.77 2.29
N ILE A 197 -12.16 0.36 2.79
CA ILE A 197 -11.21 1.19 3.52
C ILE A 197 -9.77 0.78 3.19
N GLY A 198 -8.91 1.77 3.04
CA GLY A 198 -7.47 1.64 2.89
C GLY A 198 -6.78 2.91 3.33
N PHE A 199 -5.52 3.03 3.03
CA PHE A 199 -4.78 4.28 3.22
C PHE A 199 -3.67 4.43 2.18
N LEU A 200 -3.28 5.68 1.96
CA LEU A 200 -2.06 6.06 1.28
C LEU A 200 -1.14 6.74 2.31
N TYR A 201 0.05 6.19 2.51
CA TYR A 201 1.14 6.90 3.15
C TYR A 201 1.75 7.86 2.13
N ILE A 202 1.99 9.10 2.54
CA ILE A 202 2.67 10.12 1.73
C ILE A 202 3.70 10.77 2.62
N ARG A 203 4.99 10.59 2.30
CA ARG A 203 6.11 11.17 3.05
C ARG A 203 5.97 12.67 3.15
N LYS A 204 6.27 13.23 4.32
CA LYS A 204 6.30 14.69 4.53
C LYS A 204 7.27 15.34 3.55
N GLY A 205 6.77 16.35 2.83
CA GLY A 205 7.53 17.04 1.76
C GLY A 205 7.14 16.61 0.35
N VAL A 206 6.58 15.42 0.15
CA VAL A 206 6.03 14.97 -1.14
C VAL A 206 4.75 15.76 -1.47
N LYS A 207 4.76 16.46 -2.59
CA LYS A 207 3.70 17.41 -2.99
C LYS A 207 2.89 16.84 -4.15
N ILE A 208 2.07 15.83 -3.89
CA ILE A 208 1.11 15.34 -4.89
C ILE A 208 -0.21 16.14 -4.80
N ARG A 209 -0.98 16.13 -5.91
CA ARG A 209 -2.27 16.82 -5.99
C ARG A 209 -3.35 16.10 -5.18
N SER A 210 -4.42 16.85 -4.87
CA SER A 210 -5.64 16.24 -4.32
C SER A 210 -6.26 15.30 -5.34
N PHE A 211 -6.76 14.16 -4.89
CA PHE A 211 -7.36 13.16 -5.78
C PHE A 211 -8.89 13.27 -5.85
N VAL A 212 -9.54 13.41 -4.70
CA VAL A 212 -10.98 13.63 -4.61
C VAL A 212 -11.23 15.06 -4.14
N HIS A 213 -11.92 15.84 -4.94
CA HIS A 213 -12.20 17.25 -4.66
C HIS A 213 -13.52 17.42 -3.92
N GLY A 214 -13.58 18.35 -2.96
CA GLY A 214 -14.76 18.63 -2.13
C GLY A 214 -14.41 19.31 -0.82
N GLY A 215 -14.88 18.75 0.31
CA GLY A 215 -14.61 19.26 1.64
C GLY A 215 -13.16 19.15 2.09
N ALA A 216 -12.90 19.61 3.32
CA ALA A 216 -11.54 19.72 3.87
C ALA A 216 -11.01 18.43 4.53
N GLN A 217 -11.71 17.29 4.36
CA GLN A 217 -11.29 16.02 4.93
C GLN A 217 -9.89 15.63 4.45
N GLU A 218 -9.23 14.74 5.17
CA GLU A 218 -7.87 14.30 4.90
C GLU A 218 -6.93 15.49 4.56
N ARG A 219 -7.02 16.56 5.36
CA ARG A 219 -6.19 17.77 5.22
C ARG A 219 -6.29 18.42 3.83
N LYS A 220 -7.51 18.46 3.27
CA LYS A 220 -7.86 19.00 1.93
C LYS A 220 -7.26 18.22 0.75
N ARG A 221 -6.80 17.00 0.99
CA ARG A 221 -6.19 16.19 -0.08
C ARG A 221 -7.12 15.09 -0.61
N ARG A 222 -8.08 14.67 0.22
CA ARG A 222 -9.09 13.68 -0.20
C ARG A 222 -10.40 13.99 0.50
N ALA A 223 -11.34 14.54 -0.23
CA ALA A 223 -12.65 14.95 0.27
C ALA A 223 -13.58 13.73 0.49
N GLY A 224 -14.66 13.97 1.20
CA GLY A 224 -15.70 12.99 1.54
C GLY A 224 -15.75 12.75 3.05
N THR A 225 -16.96 12.65 3.60
CA THR A 225 -17.17 12.35 5.02
C THR A 225 -16.41 11.10 5.41
N GLU A 226 -15.68 11.17 6.50
CA GLU A 226 -14.83 10.09 6.97
C GLU A 226 -15.66 8.85 7.32
N ASN A 227 -15.25 7.70 6.79
CA ASN A 227 -15.83 6.39 7.13
C ASN A 227 -15.32 5.95 8.50
N VAL A 228 -15.87 6.54 9.58
CA VAL A 228 -15.40 6.29 10.95
C VAL A 228 -15.38 4.80 11.31
N PRO A 229 -16.46 4.01 11.08
CA PRO A 229 -16.42 2.58 11.35
C PRO A 229 -15.32 1.86 10.57
N GLY A 230 -15.14 2.19 9.29
CA GLY A 230 -14.09 1.60 8.46
C GLY A 230 -12.67 1.96 8.94
N ILE A 231 -12.47 3.21 9.39
CA ILE A 231 -11.21 3.70 9.93
C ILE A 231 -10.87 2.98 11.24
N VAL A 232 -11.84 2.82 12.14
CA VAL A 232 -11.67 2.01 13.35
C VAL A 232 -11.34 0.57 12.98
N GLY A 233 -12.05 0.02 12.00
CA GLY A 233 -11.83 -1.34 11.53
C GLY A 233 -10.42 -1.58 10.97
N ILE A 234 -9.88 -0.67 10.16
CA ILE A 234 -8.52 -0.84 9.61
C ILE A 234 -7.45 -0.63 10.69
N GLY A 235 -7.62 0.31 11.63
CA GLY A 235 -6.68 0.51 12.72
C GLY A 235 -6.63 -0.71 13.66
N THR A 236 -7.78 -1.21 14.10
CA THR A 236 -7.88 -2.42 14.92
C THR A 236 -7.29 -3.64 14.19
N ALA A 237 -7.55 -3.77 12.89
CA ALA A 237 -6.95 -4.83 12.07
C ALA A 237 -5.44 -4.71 11.97
N THR A 238 -4.90 -3.49 11.87
CA THR A 238 -3.46 -3.21 11.88
C THR A 238 -2.82 -3.62 13.20
N GLU A 239 -3.36 -3.16 14.32
CA GLU A 239 -2.85 -3.51 15.65
C GLU A 239 -2.81 -5.03 15.85
N ARG A 240 -3.92 -5.71 15.50
CA ARG A 240 -3.98 -7.16 15.52
C ARG A 240 -2.91 -7.80 14.63
N ALA A 241 -2.77 -7.34 13.39
CA ALA A 241 -1.84 -7.89 12.42
C ALA A 241 -0.39 -7.79 12.91
N ILE A 242 0.00 -6.63 13.46
CA ILE A 242 1.35 -6.41 14.01
C ILE A 242 1.59 -7.29 15.25
N ARG A 243 0.63 -7.31 16.19
CA ARG A 243 0.73 -8.13 17.42
C ARG A 243 0.91 -9.61 17.13
N THR A 244 0.25 -10.14 16.12
CA THR A 244 0.26 -11.59 15.79
C THR A 244 1.21 -11.96 14.65
N MET A 245 1.94 -11.02 14.09
CA MET A 245 2.72 -11.20 12.86
C MET A 245 3.69 -12.38 12.96
N GLN A 246 4.52 -12.44 13.98
CA GLN A 246 5.55 -13.48 14.12
C GLN A 246 4.95 -14.89 14.20
N GLU A 247 3.93 -15.07 15.03
CA GLU A 247 3.28 -16.38 15.22
C GLU A 247 2.57 -16.82 13.94
N ARG A 248 1.83 -15.90 13.32
CA ARG A 248 1.08 -16.15 12.08
C ARG A 248 2.02 -16.47 10.91
N THR A 249 3.06 -15.68 10.70
CA THR A 249 4.06 -15.91 9.65
C THR A 249 4.75 -17.25 9.82
N LYS A 250 5.11 -17.62 11.06
CA LYS A 250 5.70 -18.94 11.33
C LYS A 250 4.77 -20.08 10.93
N LYS A 251 3.51 -20.02 11.37
CA LYS A 251 2.51 -21.04 11.06
C LYS A 251 2.20 -21.14 9.56
N GLU A 252 2.03 -20.00 8.90
CA GLU A 252 1.77 -19.92 7.46
C GLU A 252 2.95 -20.50 6.67
N THR A 253 4.19 -20.14 7.04
CA THR A 253 5.41 -20.69 6.44
C THR A 253 5.48 -22.21 6.59
N GLU A 254 5.23 -22.74 7.77
CA GLU A 254 5.24 -24.20 8.01
C GLU A 254 4.23 -24.94 7.12
N VAL A 255 3.00 -24.41 7.01
CA VAL A 255 1.94 -25.01 6.19
C VAL A 255 2.26 -24.89 4.70
N ARG A 256 2.71 -23.73 4.26
CA ARG A 256 3.13 -23.48 2.88
C ARG A 256 4.25 -24.43 2.45
N ASP A 257 5.32 -24.49 3.24
CA ASP A 257 6.49 -25.29 2.89
C ASP A 257 6.15 -26.79 2.89
N TYR A 258 5.26 -27.23 3.80
CA TYR A 258 4.73 -28.59 3.79
C TYR A 258 3.96 -28.87 2.48
N LEU A 259 3.07 -27.97 2.06
CA LEU A 259 2.30 -28.09 0.82
C LEU A 259 3.22 -28.15 -0.40
N ILE A 260 4.14 -27.20 -0.51
CA ILE A 260 5.11 -27.14 -1.62
C ILE A 260 5.90 -28.45 -1.72
N LYS A 261 6.44 -28.92 -0.60
CA LYS A 261 7.20 -30.18 -0.55
C LYS A 261 6.36 -31.37 -1.04
N ARG A 262 5.10 -31.47 -0.58
CA ARG A 262 4.19 -32.54 -0.95
C ARG A 262 3.84 -32.50 -2.42
N VAL A 263 3.47 -31.33 -2.95
CA VAL A 263 3.10 -31.15 -4.36
C VAL A 263 4.28 -31.48 -5.28
N LEU A 264 5.47 -30.96 -5.01
CA LEU A 264 6.65 -31.22 -5.83
C LEU A 264 7.11 -32.68 -5.80
N TYR A 265 6.87 -33.40 -4.68
CA TYR A 265 7.25 -34.81 -4.54
C TYR A 265 6.20 -35.76 -5.13
N GLU A 266 4.91 -35.49 -4.93
CA GLU A 266 3.83 -36.44 -5.21
C GLU A 266 3.17 -36.24 -6.57
N ILE A 267 3.26 -35.04 -7.14
CA ILE A 267 2.62 -34.71 -8.43
C ILE A 267 3.70 -34.50 -9.50
N PRO A 268 3.81 -35.40 -10.47
CA PRO A 268 4.81 -35.26 -11.54
C PRO A 268 4.54 -34.02 -12.40
N TYR A 269 5.60 -33.48 -12.98
CA TYR A 269 5.58 -32.30 -13.88
C TYR A 269 5.10 -30.99 -13.21
N THR A 270 5.16 -30.89 -11.89
CA THR A 270 4.89 -29.65 -11.17
C THR A 270 6.15 -28.82 -11.01
N ARG A 271 5.96 -27.51 -11.01
CA ARG A 271 7.02 -26.52 -10.80
C ARG A 271 6.51 -25.45 -9.84
N LEU A 272 7.37 -25.00 -8.94
CA LEU A 272 7.09 -23.83 -8.10
C LEU A 272 7.30 -22.54 -8.91
N ASN A 273 6.31 -21.65 -8.91
CA ASN A 273 6.45 -20.30 -9.41
C ASN A 273 6.74 -19.37 -8.22
N GLY A 274 7.65 -18.38 -8.40
CA GLY A 274 8.07 -17.48 -7.35
C GLY A 274 9.25 -18.03 -6.52
N GLN A 275 9.62 -17.27 -5.47
CA GLN A 275 10.71 -17.64 -4.56
C GLN A 275 10.22 -18.53 -3.42
N ASP A 276 10.90 -19.66 -3.15
CA ASP A 276 10.48 -20.63 -2.15
C ASP A 276 10.65 -20.17 -0.69
N ARG A 277 11.45 -19.14 -0.42
CA ARG A 277 11.79 -18.68 0.94
C ARG A 277 11.54 -17.19 1.23
N LYS A 278 11.10 -16.43 0.24
CA LYS A 278 10.80 -14.99 0.35
C LYS A 278 9.44 -14.68 -0.26
N SER A 279 8.42 -15.40 0.14
CA SER A 279 7.05 -15.15 -0.29
C SER A 279 6.15 -14.89 0.91
N VAL A 280 5.15 -14.04 0.72
CA VAL A 280 4.23 -13.58 1.77
C VAL A 280 3.14 -14.60 2.08
N VAL A 281 3.02 -15.69 1.32
CA VAL A 281 2.03 -16.78 1.58
C VAL A 281 2.51 -18.08 0.99
#